data_14a6c316aa508615d665e3544a225daf
#
_entry.id   14a6c316aa508615d665e3544a225daf
#
_cell.length_a   1.000
_cell.length_b   1.000
_cell.length_c   1.000
_cell.angle_alpha   90.00
_cell.angle_beta   90.00
_cell.angle_gamma   90.00
#
_symmetry.space_group_name_H-M   'P 1'
#
loop_
_entity.id
_entity.type
_entity.pdbx_description
1 polymer ?
#
loop_
_entity_poly.entity_id
_entity_poly.type
_entity_poly.pdbx_seq_one_letter_code
_entity_poly.pdbx_strand_id
1 'polypeptide(L)'
;MTKIKDLMTADLQYCTVLDNVYEAAVKMKDANVGAIPVVDEDGETLVGIVTDRDLVLRGIAIKKPNSQKITDAMTEKPVSVEEDASVDEVLHLMASHQLRRIPVTKNKKLTGIVTLGDLSLSEQTNERAGSALSDISEGIIEKKAFFINT
;
A
#
# COMPACT_ATOMS: atom_id res chain seq x y z
N MET A 1 19.55 2.13 -16.00
CA MET A 1 18.09 2.14 -15.80
C MET A 1 17.80 2.26 -14.31
N THR A 2 16.92 3.17 -13.94
CA THR A 2 16.58 3.41 -12.54
C THR A 2 15.76 2.24 -11.99
N LYS A 3 16.18 1.70 -10.86
CA LYS A 3 15.48 0.62 -10.17
C LYS A 3 14.63 1.20 -9.03
N ILE A 4 13.59 0.50 -8.67
CA ILE A 4 12.67 0.95 -7.63
C ILE A 4 13.36 1.18 -6.29
N LYS A 5 14.37 0.40 -5.94
CA LYS A 5 15.12 0.59 -4.70
C LYS A 5 15.75 1.99 -4.59
N ASP A 6 16.01 2.65 -5.72
CA ASP A 6 16.60 4.00 -5.74
C ASP A 6 15.56 5.09 -5.48
N LEU A 7 14.27 4.79 -5.59
CA LEU A 7 13.15 5.73 -5.44
C LEU A 7 12.26 5.44 -4.24
N MET A 8 12.34 4.25 -3.66
CA MET A 8 11.49 3.85 -2.54
C MET A 8 11.85 4.55 -1.24
N THR A 9 10.89 4.60 -0.31
CA THR A 9 11.13 4.97 1.08
C THR A 9 11.48 3.70 1.85
N ALA A 10 12.67 3.64 2.45
CA ALA A 10 13.15 2.49 3.21
C ALA A 10 12.86 2.60 4.71
N ASP A 11 12.79 3.81 5.25
CA ASP A 11 12.45 4.07 6.65
C ASP A 11 10.94 4.21 6.77
N LEU A 12 10.26 3.09 6.96
CA LEU A 12 8.80 3.04 6.99
C LEU A 12 8.28 2.35 8.25
N GLN A 13 7.05 2.69 8.62
CA GLN A 13 6.33 2.01 9.68
C GLN A 13 5.74 0.70 9.15
N TYR A 14 5.78 -0.33 9.98
CA TYR A 14 5.14 -1.61 9.66
C TYR A 14 4.58 -2.24 10.93
N CYS A 15 3.66 -3.18 10.75
CA CYS A 15 3.13 -4.00 11.82
C CYS A 15 3.56 -5.44 11.61
N THR A 16 3.50 -6.23 12.68
CA THR A 16 3.66 -7.69 12.60
C THR A 16 2.29 -8.35 12.75
N VAL A 17 2.22 -9.64 12.44
CA VAL A 17 0.99 -10.43 12.62
C VAL A 17 0.57 -10.54 14.09
N LEU A 18 1.42 -10.18 15.02
CA LEU A 18 1.13 -10.16 16.46
C LEU A 18 0.45 -8.87 16.92
N ASP A 19 0.44 -7.83 16.08
CA ASP A 19 -0.18 -6.56 16.40
C ASP A 19 -1.71 -6.63 16.27
N ASN A 20 -2.39 -5.68 16.89
CA ASN A 20 -3.83 -5.51 16.75
C ASN A 20 -4.15 -4.27 15.91
N VAL A 21 -5.43 -4.08 15.60
CA VAL A 21 -5.87 -2.96 14.75
C VAL A 21 -5.64 -1.60 15.39
N TYR A 22 -5.67 -1.51 16.72
CA TYR A 22 -5.37 -0.27 17.43
C TYR A 22 -3.92 0.16 17.17
N GLU A 23 -2.97 -0.77 17.28
CA GLU A 23 -1.55 -0.48 17.02
C GLU A 23 -1.32 -0.02 15.59
N ALA A 24 -2.03 -0.62 14.62
CA ALA A 24 -1.97 -0.18 13.23
C ALA A 24 -2.52 1.24 13.08
N ALA A 25 -3.65 1.53 13.72
CA ALA A 25 -4.27 2.86 13.67
C ALA A 25 -3.36 3.94 14.26
N VAL A 26 -2.68 3.64 15.37
CA VAL A 26 -1.72 4.57 15.99
C VAL A 26 -0.55 4.86 15.04
N LYS A 27 -0.01 3.83 14.40
CA LYS A 27 1.07 4.00 13.43
C LYS A 27 0.63 4.83 12.22
N MET A 28 -0.57 4.61 11.73
CA MET A 28 -1.14 5.43 10.65
C MET A 28 -1.25 6.90 11.05
N LYS A 29 -1.74 7.14 12.25
CA LYS A 29 -1.88 8.49 12.79
C LYS A 29 -0.51 9.18 12.93
N ASP A 30 0.45 8.51 13.54
CA ASP A 30 1.76 9.09 13.84
C ASP A 30 2.58 9.34 12.58
N ALA A 31 2.49 8.45 11.59
CA ALA A 31 3.20 8.58 10.32
C ALA A 31 2.38 9.35 9.27
N ASN A 32 1.13 9.69 9.56
CA ASN A 32 0.21 10.35 8.64
C ASN A 32 0.08 9.59 7.31
N VAL A 33 -0.19 8.30 7.40
CA VAL A 33 -0.36 7.41 6.24
C VAL A 33 -1.65 6.61 6.38
N GLY A 34 -2.22 6.20 5.26
CA GLY A 34 -3.46 5.40 5.23
C GLY A 34 -3.24 3.91 4.98
N ALA A 35 -2.00 3.46 4.93
CA ALA A 35 -1.69 2.05 4.74
C ALA A 35 -0.40 1.68 5.45
N ILE A 36 -0.38 0.49 6.05
CA ILE A 36 0.77 -0.04 6.78
C ILE A 36 1.03 -1.47 6.30
N PRO A 37 2.25 -1.78 5.85
CA PRO A 37 2.61 -3.17 5.55
C PRO A 37 2.61 -4.02 6.82
N VAL A 38 2.27 -5.29 6.67
CA VAL A 38 2.26 -6.27 7.76
C VAL A 38 3.26 -7.37 7.43
N VAL A 39 4.17 -7.62 8.36
CA VAL A 39 5.18 -8.67 8.24
C VAL A 39 4.87 -9.83 9.20
N ASP A 40 5.48 -10.96 8.96
CA ASP A 40 5.35 -12.14 9.81
C ASP A 40 6.08 -11.93 11.15
N GLU A 41 6.03 -12.93 12.02
CA GLU A 41 6.67 -12.91 13.33
C GLU A 41 8.18 -12.70 13.27
N ASP A 42 8.81 -13.05 12.14
CA ASP A 42 10.24 -12.79 11.91
C ASP A 42 10.59 -11.30 11.81
N GLY A 43 9.58 -10.43 11.73
CA GLY A 43 9.77 -8.99 11.59
C GLY A 43 10.21 -8.55 10.21
N GLU A 44 10.25 -9.43 9.22
CA GLU A 44 10.84 -9.16 7.91
C GLU A 44 9.96 -9.57 6.73
N THR A 45 9.35 -10.75 6.78
CA THR A 45 8.61 -11.32 5.63
C THR A 45 7.27 -10.63 5.45
N LEU A 46 7.05 -10.00 4.29
CA LEU A 46 5.80 -9.34 3.95
C LEU A 46 4.68 -10.38 3.80
N VAL A 47 3.60 -10.23 4.56
CA VAL A 47 2.45 -11.14 4.52
C VAL A 47 1.13 -10.44 4.25
N GLY A 48 1.07 -9.12 4.43
CA GLY A 48 -0.17 -8.39 4.22
C GLY A 48 0.02 -6.89 4.16
N ILE A 49 -1.09 -6.21 3.98
CA ILE A 49 -1.17 -4.75 4.11
C ILE A 49 -2.51 -4.43 4.76
N VAL A 50 -2.52 -3.44 5.65
CA VAL A 50 -3.74 -2.96 6.27
C VAL A 50 -3.91 -1.49 5.93
N THR A 51 -5.12 -1.09 5.54
CA THR A 51 -5.45 0.29 5.21
C THR A 51 -6.43 0.86 6.23
N ASP A 52 -6.56 2.18 6.26
CA ASP A 52 -7.57 2.86 7.06
C ASP A 52 -8.98 2.39 6.68
N ARG A 53 -9.22 2.16 5.38
CA ARG A 53 -10.48 1.60 4.90
C ARG A 53 -10.73 0.20 5.47
N ASP A 54 -9.71 -0.66 5.54
CA ASP A 54 -9.82 -1.99 6.14
C ASP A 54 -10.24 -1.90 7.61
N LEU A 55 -9.64 -0.97 8.37
CA LEU A 55 -9.98 -0.77 9.78
C LEU A 55 -11.43 -0.35 9.96
N VAL A 56 -11.95 0.46 9.07
CA VAL A 56 -13.35 0.89 9.10
C VAL A 56 -14.29 -0.25 8.72
N LEU A 57 -14.06 -0.89 7.58
CA LEU A 57 -15.01 -1.86 7.01
C LEU A 57 -14.94 -3.24 7.66
N ARG A 58 -13.74 -3.67 8.05
CA ARG A 58 -13.54 -5.00 8.65
C ARG A 58 -13.39 -4.96 10.16
N GLY A 59 -13.46 -3.80 10.76
CA GLY A 59 -13.36 -3.59 12.18
C GLY A 59 -14.56 -2.84 12.73
N ILE A 60 -14.57 -1.52 12.61
CA ILE A 60 -15.58 -0.65 13.22
C ILE A 60 -17.00 -0.98 12.71
N ALA A 61 -17.17 -1.12 11.39
CA ALA A 61 -18.48 -1.33 10.77
C ALA A 61 -19.14 -2.65 11.17
N ILE A 62 -18.37 -3.63 11.61
CA ILE A 62 -18.88 -4.91 12.08
C ILE A 62 -18.74 -5.08 13.60
N LYS A 63 -18.54 -3.96 14.31
CA LYS A 63 -18.48 -3.88 15.78
C LYS A 63 -17.39 -4.74 16.42
N LYS A 64 -16.24 -4.87 15.75
CA LYS A 64 -15.09 -5.54 16.35
C LYS A 64 -14.40 -4.59 17.34
N PRO A 65 -13.83 -5.13 18.42
CA PRO A 65 -13.09 -4.30 19.37
C PRO A 65 -11.76 -3.83 18.78
N ASN A 66 -11.17 -2.79 19.35
CA ASN A 66 -9.86 -2.30 18.92
C ASN A 66 -8.71 -3.27 19.26
N SER A 67 -8.97 -4.31 20.02
CA SER A 67 -8.04 -5.43 20.25
C SER A 67 -8.10 -6.50 19.18
N GLN A 68 -8.92 -6.31 18.15
CA GLN A 68 -9.02 -7.23 17.00
C GLN A 68 -7.62 -7.50 16.42
N LYS A 69 -7.35 -8.76 16.07
CA LYS A 69 -6.08 -9.13 15.43
C LYS A 69 -5.97 -8.47 14.08
N ILE A 70 -4.78 -7.93 13.78
CA ILE A 70 -4.52 -7.28 12.49
C ILE A 70 -4.75 -8.25 11.32
N THR A 71 -4.48 -9.54 11.53
CA THR A 71 -4.67 -10.58 10.51
C THR A 71 -6.11 -10.73 10.09
N ASP A 72 -7.07 -10.34 10.93
CA ASP A 72 -8.50 -10.40 10.58
C ASP A 72 -8.96 -9.19 9.75
N ALA A 73 -8.18 -8.11 9.75
CA ALA A 73 -8.51 -6.87 9.03
C ALA A 73 -7.66 -6.65 7.78
N MET A 74 -6.45 -7.19 7.72
CA MET A 74 -5.53 -6.94 6.62
C MET A 74 -5.92 -7.64 5.33
N THR A 75 -5.38 -7.16 4.22
CA THR A 75 -5.40 -7.86 2.95
C THR A 75 -4.17 -8.76 2.88
N GLU A 76 -4.37 -10.05 2.67
CA GLU A 76 -3.30 -11.02 2.51
C GLU A 76 -2.72 -10.97 1.10
N LYS A 77 -1.45 -11.34 0.96
CA LYS A 77 -0.74 -11.40 -0.32
C LYS A 77 -0.91 -10.10 -1.12
N PRO A 78 -0.47 -8.96 -0.57
CA PRO A 78 -0.62 -7.69 -1.25
C PRO A 78 0.20 -7.66 -2.54
N VAL A 79 -0.23 -6.82 -3.49
CA VAL A 79 0.58 -6.54 -4.68
C VAL A 79 1.90 -5.94 -4.20
N SER A 80 3.01 -6.54 -4.58
CA SER A 80 4.36 -6.10 -4.20
C SER A 80 5.31 -6.24 -5.39
N VAL A 81 6.46 -5.58 -5.31
CA VAL A 81 7.50 -5.68 -6.34
C VAL A 81 8.85 -5.91 -5.67
N GLU A 82 9.77 -6.56 -6.40
CA GLU A 82 11.14 -6.70 -5.94
C GLU A 82 11.89 -5.38 -6.12
N GLU A 83 12.93 -5.15 -5.31
CA GLU A 83 13.70 -3.87 -5.35
C GLU A 83 14.41 -3.61 -6.67
N ASP A 84 14.65 -4.63 -7.49
CA ASP A 84 15.26 -4.49 -8.81
C ASP A 84 14.24 -4.29 -9.93
N ALA A 85 12.96 -4.21 -9.61
CA ALA A 85 11.92 -3.93 -10.58
C ALA A 85 12.15 -2.58 -11.28
N SER A 86 11.73 -2.48 -12.52
CA SER A 86 11.80 -1.24 -13.28
C SER A 86 10.66 -0.30 -12.89
N VAL A 87 10.88 0.99 -13.11
CA VAL A 87 9.84 2.01 -12.90
C VAL A 87 8.61 1.71 -13.76
N ASP A 88 8.81 1.27 -15.01
CA ASP A 88 7.70 0.94 -15.92
C ASP A 88 6.83 -0.20 -15.37
N GLU A 89 7.45 -1.23 -14.83
CA GLU A 89 6.73 -2.35 -14.23
C GLU A 89 5.86 -1.88 -13.07
N VAL A 90 6.41 -1.04 -12.20
CA VAL A 90 5.68 -0.52 -11.04
C VAL A 90 4.52 0.38 -11.46
N LEU A 91 4.73 1.28 -12.42
CA LEU A 91 3.67 2.14 -12.94
C LEU A 91 2.56 1.33 -13.58
N HIS A 92 2.91 0.26 -14.30
CA HIS A 92 1.93 -0.64 -14.89
C HIS A 92 1.08 -1.32 -13.81
N LEU A 93 1.70 -1.81 -12.74
CA LEU A 93 0.99 -2.43 -11.64
C LEU A 93 0.08 -1.43 -10.89
N MET A 94 0.56 -0.22 -10.69
CA MET A 94 -0.24 0.84 -10.05
C MET A 94 -1.50 1.14 -10.89
N ALA A 95 -1.34 1.29 -12.19
CA ALA A 95 -2.47 1.55 -13.08
C ALA A 95 -3.43 0.36 -13.15
N SER A 96 -2.91 -0.86 -13.31
CA SER A 96 -3.73 -2.07 -13.45
C SER A 96 -4.54 -2.38 -12.21
N HIS A 97 -3.97 -2.16 -11.01
CA HIS A 97 -4.61 -2.45 -9.73
C HIS A 97 -5.20 -1.21 -9.06
N GLN A 98 -5.06 -0.04 -9.70
CA GLN A 98 -5.53 1.25 -9.16
C GLN A 98 -4.95 1.54 -7.77
N LEU A 99 -3.63 1.35 -7.64
CA LEU A 99 -2.89 1.56 -6.41
C LEU A 99 -1.95 2.76 -6.54
N ARG A 100 -1.82 3.52 -5.46
CA ARG A 100 -0.89 4.66 -5.38
C ARG A 100 0.39 4.33 -4.63
N ARG A 101 0.46 3.15 -4.03
CA ARG A 101 1.63 2.68 -3.29
C ARG A 101 1.72 1.18 -3.37
N ILE A 102 2.94 0.67 -3.40
CA ILE A 102 3.22 -0.75 -3.49
C ILE A 102 4.40 -1.07 -2.56
N PRO A 103 4.26 -2.08 -1.69
CA PRO A 103 5.39 -2.56 -0.90
C PRO A 103 6.50 -3.11 -1.79
N VAL A 104 7.73 -2.86 -1.39
CA VAL A 104 8.93 -3.34 -2.08
C VAL A 104 9.60 -4.40 -1.22
N THR A 105 9.99 -5.49 -1.85
CA THR A 105 10.60 -6.64 -1.15
C THR A 105 11.92 -7.03 -1.78
N LYS A 106 12.72 -7.76 -1.00
CA LYS A 106 13.90 -8.47 -1.47
C LYS A 106 13.81 -9.88 -0.89
N ASN A 107 13.65 -10.87 -1.76
CA ASN A 107 13.45 -12.25 -1.34
C ASN A 107 12.31 -12.40 -0.31
N LYS A 108 11.15 -11.77 -0.63
CA LYS A 108 9.93 -11.73 0.20
C LYS A 108 10.03 -10.90 1.48
N LYS A 109 11.21 -10.34 1.78
CA LYS A 109 11.41 -9.48 2.95
C LYS A 109 11.07 -8.04 2.59
N LEU A 110 10.30 -7.38 3.45
CA LEU A 110 9.94 -5.97 3.26
C LEU A 110 11.18 -5.09 3.37
N THR A 111 11.49 -4.33 2.31
CA THR A 111 12.63 -3.40 2.30
C THR A 111 12.22 -1.95 2.09
N GLY A 112 11.01 -1.69 1.65
CA GLY A 112 10.56 -0.34 1.44
C GLY A 112 9.13 -0.28 0.94
N ILE A 113 8.72 0.93 0.61
CA ILE A 113 7.44 1.20 -0.04
C ILE A 113 7.69 2.26 -1.10
N VAL A 114 7.06 2.11 -2.26
CA VAL A 114 7.12 3.10 -3.32
C VAL A 114 5.74 3.69 -3.54
N THR A 115 5.66 5.00 -3.67
CA THR A 115 4.41 5.71 -3.93
C THR A 115 4.45 6.32 -5.33
N LEU A 116 3.27 6.58 -5.88
CA LEU A 116 3.16 7.31 -7.15
C LEU A 116 3.83 8.69 -7.05
N GLY A 117 3.74 9.33 -5.86
CA GLY A 117 4.43 10.59 -5.59
C GLY A 117 5.96 10.47 -5.71
N ASP A 118 6.54 9.37 -5.20
CA ASP A 118 7.98 9.12 -5.33
C ASP A 118 8.40 9.04 -6.79
N LEU A 119 7.59 8.39 -7.62
CA LEU A 119 7.88 8.24 -9.04
C LEU A 119 7.72 9.54 -9.81
N SER A 120 6.80 10.41 -9.40
CA SER A 120 6.56 11.69 -10.05
C SER A 120 7.67 12.71 -9.82
N LEU A 121 8.53 12.51 -8.82
CA LEU A 121 9.68 13.37 -8.56
C LEU A 121 10.84 13.12 -9.52
N SER A 122 10.81 12.03 -10.29
CA SER A 122 11.83 11.72 -11.28
C SER A 122 11.45 12.32 -12.64
N GLU A 123 12.34 13.11 -13.24
CA GLU A 123 12.12 13.69 -14.57
C GLU A 123 11.82 12.63 -15.63
N GLN A 124 12.42 11.45 -15.50
CA GLN A 124 12.24 10.35 -16.44
C GLN A 124 10.86 9.71 -16.37
N THR A 125 10.08 9.99 -15.33
CA THR A 125 8.83 9.30 -15.06
C THR A 125 7.62 10.21 -14.93
N ASN A 126 7.80 11.55 -14.95
CA ASN A 126 6.72 12.52 -14.75
C ASN A 126 5.51 12.27 -15.66
N GLU A 127 5.75 12.08 -16.95
CA GLU A 127 4.69 11.86 -17.93
C GLU A 127 3.95 10.52 -17.68
N ARG A 128 4.72 9.46 -17.38
CA ARG A 128 4.17 8.14 -17.09
C ARG A 128 3.41 8.12 -15.76
N ALA A 129 3.93 8.79 -14.75
CA ALA A 129 3.26 8.91 -13.45
C ALA A 129 1.94 9.68 -13.61
N GLY A 130 1.91 10.74 -14.42
CA GLY A 130 0.70 11.48 -14.73
C GLY A 130 -0.35 10.61 -15.41
N SER A 131 0.07 9.76 -16.37
CA SER A 131 -0.82 8.83 -17.05
C SER A 131 -1.38 7.78 -16.09
N ALA A 132 -0.55 7.20 -15.22
CA ALA A 132 -0.99 6.23 -14.22
C ALA A 132 -1.97 6.85 -13.23
N LEU A 133 -1.73 8.09 -12.80
CA LEU A 133 -2.62 8.81 -11.90
C LEU A 133 -3.98 9.07 -12.56
N SER A 134 -3.99 9.42 -13.84
CA SER A 134 -5.23 9.61 -14.60
C SER A 134 -6.04 8.31 -14.63
N ASP A 135 -5.42 7.19 -14.93
CA ASP A 135 -6.09 5.88 -14.97
C ASP A 135 -6.68 5.50 -13.60
N ILE A 136 -5.93 5.73 -12.54
CA ILE A 136 -6.40 5.47 -11.17
C ILE A 136 -7.59 6.37 -10.83
N SER A 137 -7.51 7.66 -11.17
CA SER A 137 -8.56 8.63 -10.90
C SER A 137 -9.84 8.33 -11.67
N GLU A 138 -9.74 7.92 -12.94
CA GLU A 138 -10.87 7.50 -13.75
C GLU A 138 -11.59 6.31 -13.11
N GLY A 139 -10.86 5.31 -12.65
CA GLY A 139 -11.44 4.17 -11.96
C GLY A 139 -12.21 4.57 -10.71
N ILE A 140 -11.73 5.54 -9.94
CA ILE A 140 -12.41 6.07 -8.77
C ILE A 140 -13.71 6.79 -9.16
N ILE A 141 -13.67 7.60 -10.21
CA ILE A 141 -14.83 8.34 -10.71
C ILE A 141 -15.93 7.36 -11.17
N GLU A 142 -15.58 6.34 -11.91
CA GLU A 142 -16.53 5.32 -12.36
C GLU A 142 -17.19 4.61 -11.18
N LYS A 143 -16.45 4.24 -10.15
CA LYS A 143 -16.99 3.62 -8.93
C LYS A 143 -17.95 4.54 -8.21
N LYS A 144 -17.64 5.84 -8.09
CA LYS A 144 -18.52 6.84 -7.48
C LYS A 144 -19.81 7.00 -8.28
N ALA A 145 -19.73 7.06 -9.60
CA ALA A 145 -20.90 7.15 -10.47
C ALA A 145 -21.83 5.94 -10.29
N PHE A 146 -21.28 4.75 -10.18
CA PHE A 146 -22.04 3.53 -9.93
C PHE A 146 -22.83 3.63 -8.61
N PHE A 147 -22.20 4.08 -7.54
CA PHE A 147 -22.88 4.24 -6.23
C PHE A 147 -23.97 5.32 -6.24
N ILE A 148 -23.79 6.39 -6.99
CA ILE A 148 -24.77 7.47 -7.09
C ILE A 148 -26.04 7.01 -7.83
N ASN A 149 -25.88 6.13 -8.81
CA ASN A 149 -26.97 5.65 -9.65
C ASN A 149 -27.73 4.44 -9.07
N THR A 150 -27.28 3.90 -7.96
CA THR A 150 -27.95 2.79 -7.26
C THR A 150 -28.69 3.26 -6.03
#